data_ad0fa88936fab6aec35a8f6a3037ffad
#
_entry.id   ad0fa88936fab6aec35a8f6a3037ffad
#
_cell.length_a   1.000
_cell.length_b   1.000
_cell.length_c   1.000
_cell.angle_alpha   90.00
_cell.angle_beta   90.00
_cell.angle_gamma   90.00
#
_symmetry.space_group_name_H-M   'P 1'
#
loop_
_entity.id
_entity.type
_entity.pdbx_description
1 polymer ?
#
loop_
_entity_poly.entity_id
_entity_poly.type
_entity_poly.pdbx_seq_one_letter_code
_entity_poly.pdbx_strand_id
1 'polypeptide(L)'
;MLLEREAAGRPIRIGVIGAGKFGTMFLAQARVTRGVHVLAVADLDVARAAAQLRAAGWPEPSFSATSLAEACKRALTHVTSDARAVIAFPEVDVIVEATGIPAAGIRHALDAIANRKHIVMVNVEADALAGPLLALCHE
;
A
#
# COMPACT_ATOMS: atom_id res chain seq x y z
N MET A 1 -8.06 9.20 -17.20
CA MET A 1 -6.74 9.01 -16.56
C MET A 1 -6.54 7.58 -16.04
N LEU A 2 -7.28 7.06 -15.05
CA LEU A 2 -7.10 5.68 -14.57
C LEU A 2 -7.37 4.62 -15.65
N LEU A 3 -8.45 4.75 -16.40
CA LEU A 3 -8.78 3.82 -17.49
C LEU A 3 -7.76 3.85 -18.64
N GLU A 4 -7.16 5.00 -18.90
CA GLU A 4 -6.09 5.14 -19.90
C GLU A 4 -4.82 4.42 -19.43
N ARG A 5 -4.49 4.54 -18.14
CA ARG A 5 -3.36 3.81 -17.56
C ARG A 5 -3.56 2.29 -17.59
N GLU A 6 -4.79 1.85 -17.31
CA GLU A 6 -5.17 0.44 -17.43
C GLU A 6 -5.01 -0.07 -18.87
N ALA A 7 -5.57 0.67 -19.84
CA ALA A 7 -5.48 0.33 -21.25
C ALA A 7 -4.03 0.30 -21.77
N ALA A 8 -3.16 1.14 -21.20
CA ALA A 8 -1.73 1.15 -21.49
C ALA A 8 -0.92 0.06 -20.75
N GLY A 9 -1.58 -0.81 -19.95
CA GLY A 9 -0.91 -1.83 -19.14
C GLY A 9 -0.06 -1.25 -18.00
N ARG A 10 -0.32 -0.01 -17.59
CA ARG A 10 0.42 0.72 -16.54
C ARG A 10 -0.53 1.22 -15.44
N PRO A 11 -1.20 0.34 -14.71
CA PRO A 11 -2.05 0.76 -13.59
C PRO A 11 -1.24 1.50 -12.54
N ILE A 12 -1.90 2.29 -11.70
CA ILE A 12 -1.26 2.86 -10.51
C ILE A 12 -1.03 1.72 -9.51
N ARG A 13 0.23 1.49 -9.14
CA ARG A 13 0.63 0.43 -8.23
C ARG A 13 0.71 0.96 -6.81
N ILE A 14 -0.05 0.33 -5.93
CA ILE A 14 -0.23 0.77 -4.55
C ILE A 14 0.37 -0.26 -3.59
N GLY A 15 1.14 0.23 -2.62
CA GLY A 15 1.52 -0.51 -1.43
C GLY A 15 0.65 -0.07 -0.25
N VAL A 16 -0.09 -0.98 0.36
CA VAL A 16 -0.89 -0.71 1.56
C VAL A 16 -0.13 -1.15 2.79
N ILE A 17 0.02 -0.27 3.78
CA ILE A 17 0.69 -0.58 5.05
C ILE A 17 -0.34 -0.48 6.17
N GLY A 18 -0.61 -1.61 6.81
CA GLY A 18 -1.65 -1.78 7.81
C GLY A 18 -2.95 -2.35 7.23
N ALA A 19 -3.28 -3.57 7.64
CA ALA A 19 -4.50 -4.28 7.27
C ALA A 19 -5.56 -4.24 8.38
N GLY A 20 -5.70 -3.11 9.07
CA GLY A 20 -6.75 -2.87 10.04
C GLY A 20 -8.10 -2.56 9.39
N LYS A 21 -9.00 -1.93 10.16
CA LYS A 21 -10.36 -1.61 9.69
C LYS A 21 -10.37 -0.77 8.41
N PHE A 22 -9.59 0.31 8.37
CA PHE A 22 -9.52 1.16 7.19
C PHE A 22 -8.88 0.42 6.01
N GLY A 23 -7.74 -0.25 6.26
CA GLY A 23 -7.05 -1.02 5.20
C GLY A 23 -7.98 -2.03 4.53
N THR A 24 -8.80 -2.73 5.31
CA THR A 24 -9.80 -3.68 4.79
C THR A 24 -10.86 -2.97 3.93
N MET A 25 -11.37 -1.83 4.37
CA MET A 25 -12.34 -1.05 3.60
C MET A 25 -11.72 -0.55 2.28
N PHE A 26 -10.50 -0.05 2.32
CA PHE A 26 -9.77 0.37 1.14
C PHE A 26 -9.55 -0.81 0.15
N LEU A 27 -9.10 -1.95 0.65
CA LEU A 27 -8.87 -3.15 -0.16
C LEU A 27 -10.16 -3.63 -0.86
N ALA A 28 -11.31 -3.56 -0.19
CA ALA A 28 -12.59 -3.90 -0.79
C ALA A 28 -12.94 -3.00 -1.99
N GLN A 29 -12.63 -1.71 -1.89
CA GLN A 29 -12.84 -0.76 -2.99
C GLN A 29 -11.77 -0.89 -4.08
N ALA A 30 -10.51 -1.04 -3.70
CA ALA A 30 -9.40 -1.17 -4.64
C ALA A 30 -9.55 -2.37 -5.57
N ARG A 31 -10.14 -3.46 -5.07
CA ARG A 31 -10.43 -4.68 -5.85
C ARG A 31 -11.27 -4.41 -7.10
N VAL A 32 -12.21 -3.49 -7.01
CA VAL A 32 -13.15 -3.16 -8.10
C VAL A 32 -12.80 -1.86 -8.83
N THR A 33 -11.75 -1.18 -8.41
CA THR A 33 -11.30 0.08 -9.02
C THR A 33 -10.38 -0.20 -10.20
N ARG A 34 -10.85 0.09 -11.39
CA ARG A 34 -10.06 -0.08 -12.62
C ARG A 34 -8.90 0.91 -12.69
N GLY A 35 -7.78 0.45 -13.21
CA GLY A 35 -6.56 1.25 -13.33
C GLY A 35 -5.73 1.33 -12.05
N VAL A 36 -6.09 0.58 -11.01
CA VAL A 36 -5.37 0.43 -9.75
C VAL A 36 -4.94 -1.02 -9.58
N HIS A 37 -3.69 -1.22 -9.17
CA HIS A 37 -3.16 -2.53 -8.79
C HIS A 37 -2.57 -2.44 -7.38
N VAL A 38 -3.18 -3.13 -6.43
CA VAL A 38 -2.59 -3.31 -5.09
C VAL A 38 -1.46 -4.32 -5.21
N LEU A 39 -0.23 -3.82 -5.32
CA LEU A 39 0.96 -4.64 -5.53
C LEU A 39 1.36 -5.37 -4.25
N ALA A 40 1.19 -4.72 -3.10
CA ALA A 40 1.52 -5.34 -1.82
C ALA A 40 0.62 -4.84 -0.68
N VAL A 41 0.44 -5.72 0.30
CA VAL A 41 -0.14 -5.40 1.61
C VAL A 41 0.89 -5.79 2.67
N ALA A 42 1.35 -4.81 3.43
CA ALA A 42 2.28 -5.01 4.54
C ALA A 42 1.55 -4.89 5.88
N ASP A 43 1.69 -5.89 6.72
CA ASP A 43 1.20 -5.89 8.09
C ASP A 43 2.11 -6.77 8.96
N LEU A 44 2.36 -6.37 10.19
CA LEU A 44 3.17 -7.17 11.13
C LEU A 44 2.57 -8.56 11.35
N ASP A 45 1.25 -8.68 11.26
CA ASP A 45 0.52 -9.94 11.28
C ASP A 45 0.07 -10.31 9.86
N VAL A 46 0.92 -11.05 9.16
CA VAL A 46 0.68 -11.51 7.78
C VAL A 46 -0.57 -12.39 7.67
N ALA A 47 -0.84 -13.23 8.68
CA ALA A 47 -2.01 -14.09 8.71
C ALA A 47 -3.29 -13.25 8.81
N ARG A 48 -3.29 -12.22 9.63
CA ARG A 48 -4.39 -11.25 9.73
C ARG A 48 -4.59 -10.51 8.42
N ALA A 49 -3.53 -10.05 7.78
CA ALA A 49 -3.61 -9.37 6.49
C ALA A 49 -4.27 -10.26 5.42
N ALA A 50 -3.87 -11.52 5.34
CA ALA A 50 -4.48 -12.49 4.43
C ALA A 50 -5.97 -12.73 4.75
N ALA A 51 -6.32 -12.83 6.03
CA ALA A 51 -7.71 -12.98 6.45
C ALA A 51 -8.56 -11.75 6.07
N GLN A 52 -8.00 -10.55 6.17
CA GLN A 52 -8.68 -9.32 5.77
C GLN A 52 -8.88 -9.23 4.25
N LEU A 53 -7.93 -9.69 3.45
CA LEU A 53 -8.10 -9.78 2.01
C LEU A 53 -9.26 -10.72 1.63
N ARG A 54 -9.34 -11.90 2.28
CA ARG A 54 -10.48 -12.82 2.10
C ARG A 54 -11.80 -12.15 2.49
N ALA A 55 -11.85 -11.50 3.64
CA ALA A 55 -13.03 -10.79 4.12
C ALA A 55 -13.45 -9.66 3.17
N ALA A 56 -12.50 -9.00 2.51
CA ALA A 56 -12.74 -7.98 1.49
C ALA A 56 -13.15 -8.56 0.13
N GLY A 57 -13.27 -9.88 0.00
CA GLY A 57 -13.71 -10.56 -1.22
C GLY A 57 -12.60 -10.81 -2.25
N TRP A 58 -11.34 -10.75 -1.85
CA TRP A 58 -10.24 -11.08 -2.75
C TRP A 58 -10.12 -12.60 -2.95
N PRO A 59 -10.04 -13.09 -4.20
CA PRO A 59 -9.78 -14.49 -4.46
C PRO A 59 -8.37 -14.89 -3.98
N GLU A 60 -8.24 -16.05 -3.34
CA GLU A 60 -6.93 -16.56 -2.85
C GLU A 60 -5.81 -16.48 -3.91
N PRO A 61 -6.02 -16.87 -5.18
CA PRO A 61 -4.95 -16.78 -6.17
C PRO A 61 -4.46 -15.36 -6.44
N SER A 62 -5.29 -14.33 -6.19
CA SER A 62 -4.95 -12.93 -6.47
C SER A 62 -3.93 -12.34 -5.50
N PHE A 63 -3.76 -12.95 -4.31
CA PHE A 63 -2.76 -12.52 -3.32
C PHE A 63 -1.79 -13.65 -2.93
N SER A 64 -1.50 -14.53 -3.87
CA SER A 64 -0.60 -15.67 -3.70
C SER A 64 0.86 -15.39 -4.08
N ALA A 65 1.21 -14.16 -4.47
CA ALA A 65 2.56 -13.82 -4.85
C ALA A 65 3.54 -14.01 -3.69
N THR A 66 4.67 -14.66 -3.96
CA THR A 66 5.71 -14.94 -2.97
C THR A 66 6.76 -13.83 -2.86
N SER A 67 6.72 -12.86 -3.79
CA SER A 67 7.63 -11.73 -3.81
C SER A 67 6.99 -10.50 -4.48
N LEU A 68 7.55 -9.32 -4.21
CA LEU A 68 7.14 -8.07 -4.87
C LEU A 68 7.34 -8.13 -6.39
N ALA A 69 8.44 -8.73 -6.85
CA ALA A 69 8.74 -8.89 -8.27
C ALA A 69 7.71 -9.80 -8.95
N GLU A 70 7.32 -10.90 -8.32
CA GLU A 70 6.27 -11.79 -8.82
C GLU A 70 4.91 -11.07 -8.86
N ALA A 71 4.56 -10.35 -7.80
CA ALA A 71 3.33 -9.57 -7.74
C ALA A 71 3.23 -8.57 -8.89
N CYS A 72 4.32 -7.86 -9.16
CA CYS A 72 4.39 -6.91 -10.26
C CYS A 72 4.24 -7.60 -11.63
N LYS A 73 4.99 -8.67 -11.86
CA LYS A 73 5.03 -9.37 -13.15
C LYS A 73 3.73 -10.09 -13.49
N ARG A 74 3.07 -10.68 -12.49
CA ARG A 74 1.84 -11.47 -12.68
C ARG A 74 0.56 -10.72 -12.35
N ALA A 75 0.64 -9.42 -12.03
CA ALA A 75 -0.49 -8.61 -11.57
C ALA A 75 -1.21 -9.22 -10.34
N LEU A 76 -0.42 -9.75 -9.40
CA LEU A 76 -0.89 -10.29 -8.14
C LEU A 76 -0.58 -9.34 -6.99
N THR A 77 -1.01 -9.69 -5.79
CA THR A 77 -0.68 -8.99 -4.55
C THR A 77 0.26 -9.83 -3.69
N HIS A 78 1.31 -9.21 -3.18
CA HIS A 78 2.22 -9.84 -2.21
C HIS A 78 1.85 -9.40 -0.79
N VAL A 79 1.65 -10.36 0.11
CA VAL A 79 1.39 -10.10 1.53
C VAL A 79 2.68 -10.31 2.30
N THR A 80 3.12 -9.31 3.06
CA THR A 80 4.42 -9.32 3.73
C THR A 80 4.37 -8.61 5.08
N SER A 81 5.34 -8.88 5.95
CA SER A 81 5.58 -8.09 7.17
C SER A 81 6.59 -6.96 6.98
N ASP A 82 7.22 -6.87 5.81
CA ASP A 82 8.28 -5.90 5.53
C ASP A 82 7.74 -4.67 4.78
N ALA A 83 7.24 -3.70 5.55
CA ALA A 83 6.76 -2.42 5.01
C ALA A 83 7.88 -1.63 4.29
N ARG A 84 9.12 -1.71 4.78
CA ARG A 84 10.24 -0.98 4.17
C ARG A 84 10.58 -1.51 2.79
N ALA A 85 10.56 -2.82 2.60
CA ALA A 85 10.74 -3.42 1.28
C ALA A 85 9.65 -2.96 0.29
N VAL A 86 8.40 -2.85 0.74
CA VAL A 86 7.29 -2.34 -0.09
C VAL A 86 7.53 -0.88 -0.47
N ILE A 87 7.90 -0.02 0.48
CA ILE A 87 8.17 1.40 0.23
C ILE A 87 9.34 1.59 -0.74
N ALA A 88 10.41 0.80 -0.57
CA ALA A 88 11.61 0.89 -1.39
C ALA A 88 11.45 0.26 -2.79
N PHE A 89 10.40 -0.53 -3.02
CA PHE A 89 10.23 -1.23 -4.29
C PHE A 89 9.95 -0.25 -5.44
N PRO A 90 10.79 -0.22 -6.49
CA PRO A 90 10.73 0.81 -7.55
C PRO A 90 9.37 0.91 -8.24
N GLU A 91 8.69 -0.22 -8.42
CA GLU A 91 7.43 -0.30 -9.16
C GLU A 91 6.19 0.14 -8.35
N VAL A 92 6.33 0.43 -7.07
CA VAL A 92 5.26 1.04 -6.26
C VAL A 92 5.21 2.53 -6.54
N ASP A 93 4.04 3.05 -6.89
CA ASP A 93 3.82 4.47 -7.15
C ASP A 93 3.34 5.21 -5.90
N VAL A 94 2.43 4.60 -5.16
CA VAL A 94 1.74 5.22 -4.01
C VAL A 94 1.76 4.30 -2.82
N ILE A 95 2.06 4.86 -1.66
CA ILE A 95 1.93 4.19 -0.35
C ILE A 95 0.65 4.68 0.32
N VAL A 96 -0.16 3.76 0.80
CA VAL A 96 -1.31 4.04 1.69
C VAL A 96 -0.93 3.61 3.09
N GLU A 97 -0.67 4.57 3.97
CA GLU A 97 -0.29 4.34 5.36
C GLU A 97 -1.54 4.31 6.25
N ALA A 98 -1.88 3.15 6.76
CA ALA A 98 -3.11 2.88 7.51
C ALA A 98 -2.88 2.08 8.81
N THR A 99 -1.67 2.18 9.40
CA THR A 99 -1.34 1.44 10.63
C THR A 99 -2.07 1.97 11.87
N GLY A 100 -2.42 3.24 11.90
CA GLY A 100 -2.98 3.91 13.08
C GLY A 100 -1.96 4.09 14.23
N ILE A 101 -0.67 3.83 13.99
CA ILE A 101 0.41 4.00 14.96
C ILE A 101 1.25 5.21 14.58
N PRO A 102 1.21 6.34 15.34
CA PRO A 102 1.84 7.60 14.92
C PRO A 102 3.33 7.46 14.61
N ALA A 103 4.10 6.81 15.47
CA ALA A 103 5.53 6.62 15.27
C ALA A 103 5.86 5.78 14.02
N ALA A 104 5.05 4.78 13.71
CA ALA A 104 5.19 3.99 12.50
C ALA A 104 4.85 4.82 11.26
N GLY A 105 3.75 5.55 11.29
CA GLY A 105 3.31 6.42 10.20
C GLY A 105 4.34 7.48 9.82
N ILE A 106 4.94 8.15 10.81
CA ILE A 106 6.00 9.14 10.58
C ILE A 106 7.21 8.48 9.91
N ARG A 107 7.62 7.31 10.39
CA ARG A 107 8.75 6.58 9.81
C ARG A 107 8.48 6.15 8.37
N HIS A 108 7.29 5.62 8.10
CA HIS A 108 6.88 5.24 6.75
C HIS A 108 6.83 6.44 5.81
N ALA A 109 6.37 7.60 6.30
CA ALA A 109 6.36 8.83 5.52
C ALA A 109 7.77 9.29 5.15
N LEU A 110 8.71 9.28 6.09
CA LEU A 110 10.12 9.61 5.82
C LEU A 110 10.75 8.63 4.82
N ASP A 111 10.49 7.34 4.98
CA ASP A 111 10.96 6.31 4.04
C ASP A 111 10.33 6.52 2.64
N ALA A 112 9.05 6.88 2.55
CA ALA A 112 8.39 7.18 1.27
C ALA A 112 8.99 8.40 0.58
N ILE A 113 9.25 9.48 1.32
CA ILE A 113 9.91 10.69 0.81
C ILE A 113 11.31 10.34 0.28
N ALA A 114 12.11 9.62 1.06
CA ALA A 114 13.45 9.19 0.67
C ALA A 114 13.45 8.34 -0.61
N ASN A 115 12.41 7.55 -0.83
CA ASN A 115 12.24 6.72 -2.02
C ASN A 115 11.41 7.38 -3.14
N ARG A 116 11.09 8.68 -3.00
CA ARG A 116 10.31 9.47 -3.97
C ARG A 116 8.95 8.86 -4.30
N LYS A 117 8.29 8.33 -3.30
CA LYS A 117 6.95 7.75 -3.40
C LYS A 117 5.89 8.75 -3.00
N HIS A 118 4.74 8.71 -3.67
CA HIS A 118 3.56 9.38 -3.14
C HIS A 118 3.06 8.63 -1.90
N ILE A 119 2.57 9.37 -0.91
CA ILE A 119 1.98 8.78 0.29
C ILE A 119 0.60 9.37 0.56
N VAL A 120 -0.35 8.49 0.86
CA VAL A 120 -1.67 8.84 1.40
C VAL A 120 -1.66 8.47 2.87
N MET A 121 -1.64 9.49 3.73
CA MET A 121 -1.60 9.32 5.17
C MET A 121 -3.02 9.17 5.73
N VAL A 122 -3.42 7.95 6.02
CA VAL A 122 -4.69 7.66 6.69
C VAL A 122 -4.53 7.68 8.22
N ASN A 123 -3.30 7.60 8.68
CA ASN A 123 -2.91 7.70 10.08
C ASN A 123 -3.02 9.17 10.52
N VAL A 124 -4.24 9.59 10.89
CA VAL A 124 -4.54 10.98 11.26
C VAL A 124 -3.72 11.46 12.46
N GLU A 125 -3.37 10.58 13.36
CA GLU A 125 -2.55 10.90 14.52
C GLU A 125 -1.12 11.27 14.10
N ALA A 126 -0.56 10.51 13.16
CA ALA A 126 0.77 10.82 12.59
C ALA A 126 0.75 12.11 11.79
N ASP A 127 -0.28 12.34 10.99
CA ASP A 127 -0.45 13.55 10.19
C ASP A 127 -0.63 14.80 11.09
N ALA A 128 -1.48 14.71 12.09
CA ALA A 128 -1.69 15.81 13.06
C ALA A 128 -0.42 16.14 13.85
N LEU A 129 0.40 15.12 14.17
CA LEU A 129 1.63 15.31 14.95
C LEU A 129 2.78 15.86 14.12
N ALA A 130 2.95 15.41 12.90
CA ALA A 130 4.15 15.65 12.11
C ALA A 130 3.90 16.08 10.65
N GLY A 131 2.66 16.10 10.19
CA GLY A 131 2.30 16.41 8.79
C GLY A 131 2.96 17.68 8.24
N PRO A 132 2.90 18.84 8.93
CA PRO A 132 3.55 20.05 8.45
C PRO A 132 5.07 19.92 8.32
N LEU A 133 5.73 19.18 9.21
CA LEU A 133 7.18 18.94 9.15
C LEU A 133 7.53 17.97 8.02
N LEU A 134 6.72 16.95 7.80
CA LEU A 134 6.87 16.00 6.70
C LEU A 134 6.72 16.68 5.33
N ALA A 135 5.81 17.64 5.22
CA ALA A 135 5.64 18.43 4.01
C ALA A 135 6.91 19.22 3.65
N LEU A 136 7.61 19.77 4.65
CA LEU A 136 8.89 20.47 4.42
C LEU A 136 10.02 19.53 3.98
N CYS A 137 9.97 18.26 4.36
CA CYS A 137 10.98 17.27 3.91
C CYS A 137 10.81 16.86 2.44
N HIS A 138 9.68 17.19 1.84
CA HIS A 138 9.38 16.83 0.44
C HIS A 138 9.94 17.85 -0.56
N GLU A 139 10.22 19.06 -0.14
CA GLU A 139 10.80 20.13 -0.99
C GLU A 139 12.31 19.91 -1.20
#